data_423fecfff83e0def6003065b147cdb7d
#
_entry.id   423fecfff83e0def6003065b147cdb7d
#
_cell.length_a   1.000
_cell.length_b   1.000
_cell.length_c   1.000
_cell.angle_alpha   90.00
_cell.angle_beta   90.00
_cell.angle_gamma   90.00
#
_symmetry.space_group_name_H-M   'P 1'
#
loop_
_entity.id
_entity.type
_entity.pdbx_description
1 polymer ?
#
loop_
_entity_poly.entity_id
_entity_poly.type
_entity_poly.pdbx_seq_one_letter_code
_entity_poly.pdbx_strand_id
1 'polypeptide(L)'
;MEEERSYKLPNYTLPAISFKDHAGDLRKFEEFAERLGVKTHNTRISRYAQYFEDLTHGKTIDEKKIFKNVNDSRFQSSFDWQLYLLREVHELMWILRGLEKHAPKGIEAKVEKIVSGSDFAALDKNTESRDTQFELRVASYFCQSGCIVDLSTETDIIAITDKHSFFVECKRIAGIRNLKDNLMKAKEQITCRMPKKYEGRRTYGIIAADVTKLGFSHNGLTMAMTTDHARDIIQDKLKFIGKKVLALPVFSGRPDIIECLLQIHMPSVVMHPPATSTRFSSYSLRNYKIDKKSASAINEFYNISQVGQIADKREIPSETLKFREYVDVPEGAEFSMEWEPVKSILLGVKVDDLNLESIVGSIKMSGVVHEFTVMELQMVLRKFKPDQIRRLASNESERWELLLQMFAQRYPYKESCY
;
A
#
# COMPACT_ATOMS: atom_id res chain seq x y z
N MET A 1 14.64 -30.29 36.60
CA MET A 1 14.77 -29.50 35.37
C MET A 1 13.36 -29.09 35.01
N GLU A 2 13.00 -27.82 35.26
CA GLU A 2 11.74 -27.28 34.76
C GLU A 2 11.91 -27.11 33.26
N GLU A 3 10.94 -27.61 32.49
CA GLU A 3 10.96 -27.50 31.02
C GLU A 3 10.87 -26.02 30.62
N GLU A 4 11.80 -25.56 29.81
CA GLU A 4 11.68 -24.30 29.10
C GLU A 4 10.34 -24.26 28.32
N ARG A 5 9.50 -23.28 28.63
CA ARG A 5 8.22 -23.15 27.94
C ARG A 5 8.39 -22.37 26.67
N SER A 6 8.13 -23.00 25.53
CA SER A 6 8.19 -22.38 24.22
C SER A 6 6.78 -22.10 23.67
N TYR A 7 6.54 -20.87 23.22
CA TYR A 7 5.25 -20.43 22.70
C TYR A 7 5.38 -20.15 21.19
N LYS A 8 4.60 -20.87 20.40
CA LYS A 8 4.57 -20.68 18.94
C LYS A 8 3.82 -19.39 18.57
N LEU A 9 4.48 -18.52 17.82
CA LEU A 9 3.96 -17.23 17.37
C LEU A 9 3.77 -17.22 15.86
N PRO A 10 2.87 -16.36 15.33
CA PRO A 10 2.74 -16.20 13.89
C PRO A 10 4.05 -15.67 13.30
N ASN A 11 4.53 -16.35 12.25
CA ASN A 11 5.75 -15.96 11.54
C ASN A 11 5.43 -15.02 10.38
N TYR A 12 6.08 -13.85 10.34
CA TYR A 12 6.03 -12.90 9.23
C TYR A 12 7.43 -12.66 8.72
N THR A 13 7.63 -12.86 7.43
CA THR A 13 8.87 -12.48 6.75
C THR A 13 8.61 -11.18 5.99
N LEU A 14 9.43 -10.16 6.25
CA LEU A 14 9.43 -8.92 5.48
C LEU A 14 10.60 -9.02 4.48
N PRO A 15 10.33 -9.22 3.18
CA PRO A 15 11.39 -9.16 2.18
C PRO A 15 11.95 -7.74 2.15
N ALA A 16 13.27 -7.62 2.29
CA ALA A 16 13.97 -6.35 2.12
C ALA A 16 14.47 -6.24 0.68
N ILE A 17 14.30 -5.08 0.08
CA ILE A 17 14.80 -4.75 -1.25
C ILE A 17 15.99 -3.81 -1.07
N SER A 18 17.13 -4.17 -1.60
CA SER A 18 18.36 -3.37 -1.48
C SER A 18 18.35 -2.17 -2.42
N PHE A 19 19.20 -1.18 -2.16
CA PHE A 19 19.39 -0.05 -3.10
C PHE A 19 19.90 -0.54 -4.46
N LYS A 20 20.71 -1.60 -4.49
CA LYS A 20 21.15 -2.25 -5.73
C LYS A 20 19.98 -2.81 -6.53
N ASP A 21 19.01 -3.44 -5.85
CA ASP A 21 17.80 -3.96 -6.52
C ASP A 21 16.97 -2.81 -7.09
N HIS A 22 16.80 -1.72 -6.35
CA HIS A 22 16.08 -0.53 -6.84
C HIS A 22 16.77 0.08 -8.06
N ALA A 23 18.09 0.21 -8.03
CA ALA A 23 18.87 0.68 -9.20
C ALA A 23 18.66 -0.24 -10.40
N GLY A 24 18.80 -1.55 -10.22
CA GLY A 24 18.59 -2.54 -11.27
C GLY A 24 17.17 -2.52 -11.86
N ASP A 25 16.16 -2.36 -11.02
CA ASP A 25 14.78 -2.24 -11.45
C ASP A 25 14.54 -0.98 -12.31
N LEU A 26 15.11 0.15 -11.91
CA LEU A 26 15.00 1.39 -12.68
C LEU A 26 15.71 1.30 -14.02
N ARG A 27 16.86 0.61 -14.10
CA ARG A 27 17.53 0.34 -15.38
C ARG A 27 16.69 -0.53 -16.29
N LYS A 28 16.03 -1.57 -15.75
CA LYS A 28 15.06 -2.36 -16.52
C LYS A 28 13.91 -1.50 -17.06
N PHE A 29 13.44 -0.53 -16.27
CA PHE A 29 12.43 0.40 -16.73
C PHE A 29 12.93 1.29 -17.88
N GLU A 30 14.17 1.79 -17.80
CA GLU A 30 14.79 2.55 -18.88
C GLU A 30 14.89 1.72 -20.17
N GLU A 31 15.42 0.49 -20.08
CA GLU A 31 15.50 -0.44 -21.20
C GLU A 31 14.12 -0.74 -21.82
N PHE A 32 13.09 -0.89 -20.98
CA PHE A 32 11.73 -1.07 -21.44
C PHE A 32 11.23 0.16 -22.22
N ALA A 33 11.43 1.37 -21.68
CA ALA A 33 11.03 2.61 -22.31
C ALA A 33 11.79 2.83 -23.64
N GLU A 34 13.07 2.53 -23.69
CA GLU A 34 13.89 2.63 -24.90
C GLU A 34 13.45 1.66 -25.99
N ARG A 35 13.03 0.43 -25.63
CA ARG A 35 12.41 -0.52 -26.59
C ARG A 35 11.12 0.04 -27.22
N LEU A 36 10.41 0.93 -26.50
CA LEU A 36 9.25 1.64 -27.02
C LEU A 36 9.62 2.91 -27.80
N GLY A 37 10.90 3.22 -27.99
CA GLY A 37 11.38 4.42 -28.66
C GLY A 37 11.36 5.68 -27.77
N VAL A 38 11.14 5.54 -26.47
CA VAL A 38 11.09 6.67 -25.52
C VAL A 38 12.49 6.93 -24.96
N LYS A 39 12.97 8.16 -25.08
CA LYS A 39 14.27 8.58 -24.55
C LYS A 39 14.21 8.72 -23.02
N THR A 40 15.11 8.06 -22.32
CA THR A 40 15.19 8.08 -20.86
C THR A 40 16.34 8.95 -20.32
N HIS A 41 17.32 9.27 -21.14
CA HIS A 41 18.46 10.10 -20.74
C HIS A 41 18.02 11.48 -20.23
N ASN A 42 18.60 11.93 -19.10
CA ASN A 42 18.25 13.17 -18.40
C ASN A 42 16.79 13.29 -17.92
N THR A 43 16.09 12.18 -17.82
CA THR A 43 14.75 12.12 -17.22
C THR A 43 14.80 11.89 -15.70
N ARG A 44 13.66 11.98 -15.05
CA ARG A 44 13.57 11.64 -13.63
C ARG A 44 13.96 10.18 -13.34
N ILE A 45 13.69 9.26 -14.29
CA ILE A 45 14.00 7.84 -14.12
C ILE A 45 15.51 7.61 -14.06
N SER A 46 16.26 8.22 -14.99
CA SER A 46 17.72 8.14 -14.99
C SER A 46 18.34 8.76 -13.73
N ARG A 47 17.75 9.85 -13.20
CA ARG A 47 18.22 10.45 -11.95
C ARG A 47 17.92 9.57 -10.73
N TYR A 48 16.79 8.87 -10.70
CA TYR A 48 16.49 7.91 -9.63
C TYR A 48 17.48 6.74 -9.65
N ALA A 49 17.74 6.17 -10.84
CA ALA A 49 18.71 5.10 -11.00
C ALA A 49 20.11 5.54 -10.51
N GLN A 50 20.56 6.70 -10.96
CA GLN A 50 21.85 7.29 -10.54
C GLN A 50 21.93 7.44 -9.00
N TYR A 51 20.87 7.94 -8.37
CA TYR A 51 20.84 8.10 -6.91
C TYR A 51 21.00 6.78 -6.18
N PHE A 52 20.28 5.73 -6.58
CA PHE A 52 20.39 4.43 -5.93
C PHE A 52 21.72 3.71 -6.24
N GLU A 53 22.29 3.92 -7.43
CA GLU A 53 23.63 3.44 -7.76
C GLU A 53 24.71 4.08 -6.87
N ASP A 54 24.63 5.39 -6.68
CA ASP A 54 25.57 6.12 -5.83
C ASP A 54 25.46 5.69 -4.35
N LEU A 55 24.24 5.45 -3.85
CA LEU A 55 24.02 4.87 -2.53
C LEU A 55 24.63 3.47 -2.41
N THR A 56 24.46 2.63 -3.43
CA THR A 56 25.03 1.27 -3.45
C THR A 56 26.54 1.27 -3.37
N HIS A 57 27.19 2.28 -3.97
CA HIS A 57 28.65 2.43 -3.94
C HIS A 57 29.18 3.19 -2.72
N GLY A 58 28.31 3.51 -1.75
CA GLY A 58 28.69 4.23 -0.53
C GLY A 58 29.20 5.66 -0.78
N LYS A 59 28.83 6.28 -1.90
CA LYS A 59 29.24 7.64 -2.21
C LYS A 59 28.50 8.64 -1.33
N THR A 60 29.16 9.72 -0.96
CA THR A 60 28.50 10.89 -0.39
C THR A 60 27.64 11.56 -1.48
N ILE A 61 26.34 11.61 -1.28
CA ILE A 61 25.40 12.13 -2.25
C ILE A 61 25.07 13.58 -1.93
N ASP A 62 25.13 14.40 -2.96
CA ASP A 62 24.54 15.75 -2.97
C ASP A 62 23.27 15.70 -3.82
N GLU A 63 22.13 15.50 -3.18
CA GLU A 63 20.83 15.36 -3.84
C GLU A 63 20.49 16.56 -4.74
N LYS A 64 20.96 17.76 -4.38
CA LYS A 64 20.73 18.98 -5.17
C LYS A 64 21.48 18.99 -6.51
N LYS A 65 22.50 18.15 -6.66
CA LYS A 65 23.20 17.97 -7.94
C LYS A 65 22.51 16.95 -8.84
N ILE A 66 21.83 15.99 -8.25
CA ILE A 66 21.14 14.92 -8.99
C ILE A 66 19.75 15.40 -9.42
N PHE A 67 18.97 15.98 -8.49
CA PHE A 67 17.58 16.32 -8.73
C PHE A 67 17.37 17.79 -9.07
N LYS A 68 16.36 18.06 -9.87
CA LYS A 68 16.03 19.42 -10.32
C LYS A 68 15.01 20.09 -9.39
N ASN A 69 15.17 21.40 -9.19
CA ASN A 69 14.19 22.25 -8.50
C ASN A 69 13.89 21.85 -7.05
N VAL A 70 14.88 21.45 -6.30
CA VAL A 70 14.73 20.83 -4.97
C VAL A 70 14.90 21.77 -3.78
N ASN A 71 14.81 23.07 -3.96
CA ASN A 71 14.77 24.03 -2.87
C ASN A 71 13.37 24.07 -2.22
N ASP A 72 13.04 23.04 -1.45
CA ASP A 72 11.74 22.91 -0.80
C ASP A 72 11.95 22.46 0.64
N SER A 73 11.22 23.09 1.57
CA SER A 73 11.30 22.81 3.01
C SER A 73 10.90 21.39 3.41
N ARG A 74 10.30 20.62 2.50
CA ARG A 74 9.92 19.22 2.71
C ARG A 74 11.10 18.25 2.60
N PHE A 75 12.22 18.70 2.04
CA PHE A 75 13.42 17.88 1.84
C PHE A 75 14.54 18.40 2.71
N GLN A 76 14.53 18.02 3.99
CA GLN A 76 15.49 18.50 4.98
C GLN A 76 16.62 17.51 5.26
N SER A 77 16.40 16.23 4.93
CA SER A 77 17.35 15.15 5.18
C SER A 77 17.42 14.17 4.02
N SER A 78 18.52 13.42 3.93
CA SER A 78 18.68 12.31 2.97
C SER A 78 17.58 11.25 3.14
N PHE A 79 17.02 11.11 4.34
CA PHE A 79 15.92 10.21 4.61
C PHE A 79 14.62 10.65 3.90
N ASP A 80 14.33 11.94 3.87
CA ASP A 80 13.16 12.47 3.15
C ASP A 80 13.26 12.12 1.66
N TRP A 81 14.43 12.33 1.04
CA TRP A 81 14.68 11.97 -0.36
C TRP A 81 14.43 10.49 -0.61
N GLN A 82 14.97 9.62 0.23
CA GLN A 82 14.82 8.18 0.10
C GLN A 82 13.35 7.75 0.16
N LEU A 83 12.57 8.26 1.09
CA LEU A 83 11.16 7.93 1.22
C LEU A 83 10.34 8.30 -0.02
N TYR A 84 10.58 9.49 -0.56
CA TYR A 84 9.91 9.92 -1.79
C TYR A 84 10.29 9.05 -2.98
N LEU A 85 11.58 8.71 -3.10
CA LEU A 85 12.09 7.88 -4.19
C LEU A 85 11.59 6.44 -4.09
N LEU A 86 11.58 5.85 -2.89
CA LEU A 86 11.06 4.50 -2.69
C LEU A 86 9.60 4.37 -3.14
N ARG A 87 8.79 5.40 -2.89
CA ARG A 87 7.42 5.43 -3.41
C ARG A 87 7.38 5.45 -4.93
N GLU A 88 8.15 6.33 -5.57
CA GLU A 88 8.19 6.43 -7.02
C GLU A 88 8.66 5.12 -7.67
N VAL A 89 9.73 4.54 -7.16
CA VAL A 89 10.27 3.27 -7.66
C VAL A 89 9.26 2.13 -7.52
N HIS A 90 8.62 2.02 -6.37
CA HIS A 90 7.60 1.00 -6.14
C HIS A 90 6.46 1.09 -7.17
N GLU A 91 5.98 2.30 -7.48
CA GLU A 91 4.92 2.50 -8.47
C GLU A 91 5.40 2.17 -9.90
N LEU A 92 6.60 2.62 -10.26
CA LEU A 92 7.19 2.33 -11.57
C LEU A 92 7.40 0.83 -11.78
N MET A 93 7.87 0.12 -10.75
CA MET A 93 8.07 -1.34 -10.84
C MET A 93 6.74 -2.09 -10.95
N TRP A 94 5.71 -1.62 -10.24
CA TRP A 94 4.37 -2.16 -10.42
C TRP A 94 3.86 -2.00 -11.84
N ILE A 95 4.04 -0.80 -12.41
CA ILE A 95 3.67 -0.50 -13.79
C ILE A 95 4.44 -1.41 -14.75
N LEU A 96 5.78 -1.45 -14.65
CA LEU A 96 6.64 -2.26 -15.50
C LEU A 96 6.22 -3.73 -15.51
N ARG A 97 5.97 -4.32 -14.35
CA ARG A 97 5.54 -5.72 -14.20
C ARG A 97 4.28 -6.04 -14.99
N GLY A 98 3.32 -5.12 -15.04
CA GLY A 98 2.11 -5.28 -15.83
C GLY A 98 2.38 -5.14 -17.32
N LEU A 99 3.09 -4.07 -17.70
CA LEU A 99 3.34 -3.72 -19.09
C LEU A 99 4.23 -4.73 -19.81
N GLU A 100 5.22 -5.33 -19.12
CA GLU A 100 6.05 -6.38 -19.69
C GLU A 100 5.28 -7.68 -19.93
N LYS A 101 4.26 -7.96 -19.11
CA LYS A 101 3.44 -9.15 -19.28
C LYS A 101 2.50 -9.05 -20.46
N HIS A 102 1.84 -7.90 -20.60
CA HIS A 102 0.94 -7.58 -21.71
C HIS A 102 1.06 -6.09 -22.03
N ALA A 103 1.80 -5.75 -23.09
CA ALA A 103 1.92 -4.36 -23.52
C ALA A 103 0.57 -3.86 -24.06
N PRO A 104 0.00 -2.79 -23.46
CA PRO A 104 -1.24 -2.20 -23.95
C PRO A 104 -1.04 -1.49 -25.28
N LYS A 105 -2.10 -1.38 -26.06
CA LYS A 105 -2.11 -0.50 -27.22
C LYS A 105 -2.03 0.96 -26.77
N GLY A 106 -1.19 1.79 -27.42
CA GLY A 106 -0.99 3.19 -27.10
C GLY A 106 -0.11 3.48 -25.89
N ILE A 107 0.71 2.49 -25.49
CA ILE A 107 1.58 2.59 -24.32
C ILE A 107 2.72 3.59 -24.48
N GLU A 108 3.25 3.77 -25.71
CA GLU A 108 4.42 4.60 -26.00
C GLU A 108 4.22 6.04 -25.54
N ALA A 109 3.11 6.67 -25.96
CA ALA A 109 2.77 8.04 -25.58
C ALA A 109 2.55 8.19 -24.05
N LYS A 110 2.04 7.16 -23.39
CA LYS A 110 1.84 7.17 -21.92
C LYS A 110 3.18 7.06 -21.18
N VAL A 111 4.10 6.20 -21.65
CA VAL A 111 5.45 6.07 -21.07
C VAL A 111 6.25 7.35 -21.27
N GLU A 112 6.20 7.97 -22.45
CA GLU A 112 6.85 9.26 -22.71
C GLU A 112 6.39 10.33 -21.71
N LYS A 113 5.07 10.43 -21.44
CA LYS A 113 4.52 11.35 -20.45
C LYS A 113 5.03 11.09 -19.03
N ILE A 114 5.11 9.83 -18.60
CA ILE A 114 5.56 9.55 -17.23
C ILE A 114 7.05 9.76 -17.03
N VAL A 115 7.90 9.57 -18.04
CA VAL A 115 9.34 9.82 -17.89
C VAL A 115 9.69 11.31 -17.91
N SER A 116 8.86 12.16 -18.55
CA SER A 116 9.08 13.60 -18.68
C SER A 116 8.66 14.42 -17.46
N GLY A 117 8.03 13.83 -16.46
CA GLY A 117 7.54 14.52 -15.27
C GLY A 117 8.65 15.12 -14.38
N SER A 118 8.24 15.92 -13.38
CA SER A 118 9.14 16.41 -12.34
C SER A 118 9.69 15.27 -11.49
N ASP A 119 10.82 15.47 -10.82
CA ASP A 119 11.46 14.44 -10.01
C ASP A 119 10.55 13.98 -8.84
N PHE A 120 9.84 14.91 -8.24
CA PHE A 120 8.98 14.60 -7.09
C PHE A 120 7.56 15.10 -7.29
N ALA A 121 6.58 14.26 -6.98
CA ALA A 121 5.16 14.60 -7.06
C ALA A 121 4.77 15.82 -6.20
N ALA A 122 5.55 16.10 -5.16
CA ALA A 122 5.40 17.27 -4.31
C ALA A 122 5.72 18.60 -5.05
N LEU A 123 6.54 18.53 -6.10
CA LEU A 123 7.03 19.66 -6.87
C LEU A 123 6.30 19.84 -8.22
N ASP A 124 5.31 18.99 -8.51
CA ASP A 124 4.58 19.04 -9.76
C ASP A 124 3.81 20.37 -9.91
N LYS A 125 4.18 21.15 -10.91
CA LYS A 125 3.39 22.29 -11.39
C LYS A 125 2.28 21.86 -12.36
N ASN A 126 2.56 20.81 -13.13
CA ASN A 126 1.62 20.14 -14.02
C ASN A 126 1.48 18.69 -13.55
N THR A 127 0.25 18.23 -13.35
CA THR A 127 -0.06 16.90 -12.82
C THR A 127 -0.16 15.82 -13.90
N GLU A 128 -0.08 16.15 -15.19
CA GLU A 128 -0.34 15.25 -16.32
C GLU A 128 0.50 13.96 -16.26
N SER A 129 1.82 14.09 -15.97
CA SER A 129 2.71 12.95 -15.84
C SER A 129 2.26 11.99 -14.72
N ARG A 130 1.82 12.53 -13.59
CA ARG A 130 1.36 11.73 -12.44
C ARG A 130 -0.05 11.18 -12.63
N ASP A 131 -0.89 11.91 -13.34
CA ASP A 131 -2.24 11.42 -13.69
C ASP A 131 -2.09 10.24 -14.64
N THR A 132 -1.23 10.35 -15.66
CA THR A 132 -0.88 9.24 -16.57
C THR A 132 -0.20 8.08 -15.82
N GLN A 133 0.66 8.35 -14.84
CA GLN A 133 1.27 7.31 -14.02
C GLN A 133 0.21 6.55 -13.21
N PHE A 134 -0.81 7.23 -12.70
CA PHE A 134 -1.93 6.57 -12.04
C PHE A 134 -2.77 5.72 -13.01
N GLU A 135 -3.04 6.20 -14.21
CA GLU A 135 -3.70 5.42 -15.26
C GLU A 135 -2.92 4.11 -15.55
N LEU A 136 -1.61 4.20 -15.75
CA LEU A 136 -0.75 3.03 -15.98
C LEU A 136 -0.71 2.08 -14.78
N ARG A 137 -0.73 2.62 -13.55
CA ARG A 137 -0.84 1.80 -12.34
C ARG A 137 -2.12 0.96 -12.33
N VAL A 138 -3.26 1.58 -12.68
CA VAL A 138 -4.55 0.87 -12.77
C VAL A 138 -4.57 -0.08 -13.95
N ALA A 139 -4.06 0.31 -15.12
CA ALA A 139 -3.93 -0.56 -16.28
C ALA A 139 -3.10 -1.82 -15.98
N SER A 140 -2.08 -1.67 -15.16
CA SER A 140 -1.19 -2.76 -14.76
C SER A 140 -1.93 -3.93 -14.07
N TYR A 141 -3.02 -3.69 -13.34
CA TYR A 141 -3.85 -4.76 -12.78
C TYR A 141 -4.43 -5.65 -13.89
N PHE A 142 -4.96 -5.03 -14.92
CA PHE A 142 -5.54 -5.74 -16.07
C PHE A 142 -4.47 -6.46 -16.89
N CYS A 143 -3.34 -5.79 -17.15
CA CYS A 143 -2.20 -6.39 -17.85
C CYS A 143 -1.66 -7.63 -17.11
N GLN A 144 -1.47 -7.53 -15.80
CA GLN A 144 -1.00 -8.65 -14.98
C GLN A 144 -1.99 -9.83 -14.97
N SER A 145 -3.29 -9.55 -15.10
CA SER A 145 -4.35 -10.57 -15.20
C SER A 145 -4.49 -11.17 -16.60
N GLY A 146 -3.73 -10.69 -17.59
CA GLY A 146 -3.77 -11.19 -18.95
C GLY A 146 -4.90 -10.60 -19.81
N CYS A 147 -5.50 -9.47 -19.37
CA CYS A 147 -6.50 -8.77 -20.17
C CYS A 147 -5.86 -8.06 -21.37
N ILE A 148 -6.61 -7.93 -22.46
CA ILE A 148 -6.24 -7.02 -23.56
C ILE A 148 -6.58 -5.60 -23.10
N VAL A 149 -5.59 -4.70 -23.17
CA VAL A 149 -5.75 -3.31 -22.68
C VAL A 149 -5.50 -2.32 -23.81
N ASP A 150 -6.39 -1.35 -23.97
CA ASP A 150 -6.26 -0.23 -24.91
C ASP A 150 -6.21 1.10 -24.14
N LEU A 151 -5.12 1.84 -24.31
CA LEU A 151 -4.86 3.17 -23.73
C LEU A 151 -4.88 4.28 -24.81
N SER A 152 -5.21 3.93 -26.06
CA SER A 152 -5.19 4.86 -27.20
C SER A 152 -6.52 5.59 -27.44
N THR A 153 -7.52 5.35 -26.59
CA THR A 153 -8.85 5.92 -26.71
C THR A 153 -9.02 7.18 -25.85
N GLU A 154 -10.19 7.82 -25.93
CA GLU A 154 -10.56 8.91 -25.01
C GLU A 154 -10.82 8.42 -23.58
N THR A 155 -11.23 7.17 -23.40
CA THR A 155 -11.35 6.52 -22.08
C THR A 155 -9.95 6.21 -21.58
N ASP A 156 -9.68 6.50 -20.31
CA ASP A 156 -8.33 6.34 -19.76
C ASP A 156 -7.82 4.90 -19.92
N ILE A 157 -8.71 3.91 -19.71
CA ILE A 157 -8.38 2.49 -19.90
C ILE A 157 -9.60 1.75 -20.44
N ILE A 158 -9.45 1.00 -21.53
CA ILE A 158 -10.40 -0.04 -21.92
C ILE A 158 -9.71 -1.38 -21.71
N ALA A 159 -10.30 -2.24 -20.87
CA ALA A 159 -9.76 -3.58 -20.60
C ALA A 159 -10.77 -4.65 -21.02
N ILE A 160 -10.32 -5.64 -21.78
CA ILE A 160 -11.13 -6.67 -22.37
C ILE A 160 -10.71 -8.02 -21.81
N THR A 161 -11.67 -8.72 -21.21
CA THR A 161 -11.52 -10.09 -20.73
C THR A 161 -12.26 -11.05 -21.66
N ASP A 162 -12.27 -12.32 -21.35
CA ASP A 162 -13.07 -13.29 -22.11
C ASP A 162 -14.58 -13.03 -21.99
N LYS A 163 -15.04 -12.45 -20.89
CA LYS A 163 -16.47 -12.30 -20.54
C LYS A 163 -17.00 -10.88 -20.67
N HIS A 164 -16.19 -9.89 -20.28
CA HIS A 164 -16.62 -8.51 -20.13
C HIS A 164 -15.61 -7.53 -20.72
N SER A 165 -16.06 -6.30 -20.99
CA SER A 165 -15.21 -5.17 -21.31
C SER A 165 -15.39 -4.10 -20.23
N PHE A 166 -14.30 -3.64 -19.64
CA PHE A 166 -14.27 -2.63 -18.59
C PHE A 166 -13.82 -1.29 -19.15
N PHE A 167 -14.61 -0.25 -18.90
CA PHE A 167 -14.30 1.15 -19.21
C PHE A 167 -13.94 1.85 -17.90
N VAL A 168 -12.69 2.27 -17.76
CA VAL A 168 -12.17 2.81 -16.51
C VAL A 168 -11.79 4.28 -16.70
N GLU A 169 -12.31 5.14 -15.84
CA GLU A 169 -11.91 6.54 -15.73
C GLU A 169 -11.12 6.75 -14.44
N CYS A 170 -9.95 7.34 -14.57
CA CYS A 170 -8.98 7.55 -13.50
C CYS A 170 -8.99 9.00 -13.03
N LYS A 171 -9.01 9.26 -11.74
CA LYS A 171 -8.94 10.61 -11.16
C LYS A 171 -7.97 10.67 -9.99
N ARG A 172 -7.05 11.63 -10.00
CA ARG A 172 -6.25 11.94 -8.81
C ARG A 172 -6.86 13.12 -8.08
N ILE A 173 -7.24 12.91 -6.84
CA ILE A 173 -8.04 13.86 -6.06
C ILE A 173 -7.20 14.43 -4.92
N ALA A 174 -6.85 15.72 -5.04
CA ALA A 174 -5.95 16.37 -4.11
C ALA A 174 -6.64 17.00 -2.88
N GLY A 175 -7.95 17.19 -2.92
CA GLY A 175 -8.66 17.84 -1.84
C GLY A 175 -10.14 17.47 -1.78
N ILE A 176 -10.71 17.54 -0.56
CA ILE A 176 -12.10 17.13 -0.29
C ILE A 176 -13.12 17.96 -1.10
N ARG A 177 -12.83 19.24 -1.36
CA ARG A 177 -13.71 20.13 -2.13
C ARG A 177 -13.90 19.63 -3.56
N ASN A 178 -12.86 19.00 -4.14
CA ASN A 178 -12.85 18.53 -5.52
C ASN A 178 -13.34 17.07 -5.63
N LEU A 179 -13.60 16.38 -4.51
CA LEU A 179 -13.98 14.95 -4.50
C LEU A 179 -15.25 14.71 -5.34
N LYS A 180 -16.31 15.46 -5.06
CA LYS A 180 -17.58 15.32 -5.77
C LYS A 180 -17.41 15.58 -7.27
N ASP A 181 -16.81 16.71 -7.63
CA ASP A 181 -16.74 17.15 -9.03
C ASP A 181 -15.90 16.18 -9.87
N ASN A 182 -14.76 15.69 -9.33
CA ASN A 182 -13.93 14.71 -10.03
C ASN A 182 -14.65 13.37 -10.23
N LEU A 183 -15.34 12.86 -9.22
CA LEU A 183 -16.08 11.60 -9.35
C LEU A 183 -17.30 11.73 -10.27
N MET A 184 -18.00 12.85 -10.23
CA MET A 184 -19.13 13.11 -11.14
C MET A 184 -18.64 13.29 -12.58
N LYS A 185 -17.51 13.94 -12.81
CA LYS A 185 -16.86 14.04 -14.13
C LYS A 185 -16.46 12.66 -14.66
N ALA A 186 -15.87 11.80 -13.84
CA ALA A 186 -15.56 10.42 -14.25
C ALA A 186 -16.82 9.64 -14.63
N LYS A 187 -17.90 9.75 -13.84
CA LYS A 187 -19.20 9.16 -14.15
C LYS A 187 -19.74 9.65 -15.49
N GLU A 188 -19.68 10.95 -15.77
CA GLU A 188 -20.13 11.55 -17.01
C GLU A 188 -19.30 11.04 -18.19
N GLN A 189 -17.98 11.00 -18.06
CA GLN A 189 -17.08 10.47 -19.08
C GLN A 189 -17.41 9.00 -19.43
N ILE A 190 -17.58 8.13 -18.42
CA ILE A 190 -18.04 6.75 -18.65
C ILE A 190 -19.40 6.75 -19.34
N THR A 191 -20.33 7.61 -18.90
CA THR A 191 -21.68 7.68 -19.46
C THR A 191 -21.67 8.01 -20.95
N CYS A 192 -20.81 8.94 -21.38
CA CYS A 192 -20.72 9.38 -22.77
C CYS A 192 -19.92 8.40 -23.64
N ARG A 193 -18.90 7.74 -23.09
CA ARG A 193 -17.93 6.98 -23.88
C ARG A 193 -18.19 5.48 -23.91
N MET A 194 -18.88 4.94 -22.92
CA MET A 194 -19.11 3.49 -22.79
C MET A 194 -20.34 3.03 -23.58
N PRO A 195 -20.16 2.22 -24.65
CA PRO A 195 -21.27 1.60 -25.37
C PRO A 195 -21.87 0.45 -24.54
N LYS A 196 -23.06 -0.04 -24.91
CA LYS A 196 -23.69 -1.20 -24.24
C LYS A 196 -22.90 -2.51 -24.45
N LYS A 197 -22.21 -2.61 -25.57
CA LYS A 197 -21.31 -3.74 -25.92
C LYS A 197 -20.06 -3.20 -26.61
N TYR A 198 -18.93 -3.81 -26.31
CA TYR A 198 -17.66 -3.57 -26.95
C TYR A 198 -17.00 -4.90 -27.30
N GLU A 199 -16.59 -5.08 -28.55
CA GLU A 199 -16.07 -6.34 -29.09
C GLU A 199 -16.93 -7.58 -28.74
N GLY A 200 -18.26 -7.42 -28.89
CA GLY A 200 -19.22 -8.49 -28.61
C GLY A 200 -19.54 -8.72 -27.12
N ARG A 201 -18.80 -8.11 -26.22
CA ARG A 201 -18.92 -8.28 -24.75
C ARG A 201 -19.76 -7.16 -24.13
N ARG A 202 -20.47 -7.48 -23.05
CA ARG A 202 -21.17 -6.47 -22.26
C ARG A 202 -20.15 -5.58 -21.54
N THR A 203 -20.43 -4.27 -21.52
CA THR A 203 -19.53 -3.28 -20.94
C THR A 203 -19.93 -2.91 -19.52
N TYR A 204 -18.93 -2.58 -18.72
CA TYR A 204 -19.08 -2.09 -17.35
C TYR A 204 -18.10 -0.96 -17.07
N GLY A 205 -18.60 0.04 -16.35
CA GLY A 205 -17.82 1.20 -15.93
C GLY A 205 -17.19 1.02 -14.55
N ILE A 206 -15.97 1.50 -14.42
CA ILE A 206 -15.22 1.55 -13.15
C ILE A 206 -14.65 2.96 -13.01
N ILE A 207 -14.83 3.56 -11.83
CA ILE A 207 -14.16 4.82 -11.48
C ILE A 207 -12.99 4.46 -10.57
N ALA A 208 -11.77 4.78 -10.97
CA ALA A 208 -10.60 4.63 -10.14
C ALA A 208 -10.15 6.00 -9.62
N ALA A 209 -9.96 6.14 -8.32
CA ALA A 209 -9.57 7.41 -7.71
C ALA A 209 -8.35 7.25 -6.79
N ASP A 210 -7.25 7.93 -7.14
CA ASP A 210 -6.13 8.13 -6.21
C ASP A 210 -6.50 9.25 -5.24
N VAL A 211 -6.70 8.89 -3.98
CA VAL A 211 -7.05 9.79 -2.89
C VAL A 211 -5.90 9.98 -1.89
N THR A 212 -4.68 9.68 -2.30
CA THR A 212 -3.48 9.79 -1.45
C THR A 212 -3.36 11.18 -0.84
N LYS A 213 -3.42 12.23 -1.65
CA LYS A 213 -3.34 13.62 -1.17
C LYS A 213 -4.53 14.04 -0.31
N LEU A 214 -5.69 13.42 -0.51
CA LEU A 214 -6.87 13.66 0.29
C LEU A 214 -6.78 13.03 1.68
N GLY A 215 -6.23 11.83 1.76
CA GLY A 215 -5.99 11.12 3.01
C GLY A 215 -4.85 11.73 3.83
N PHE A 216 -3.83 12.23 3.14
CA PHE A 216 -2.58 12.72 3.73
C PHE A 216 -2.11 13.98 3.00
N SER A 217 -2.22 15.14 3.65
CA SER A 217 -2.05 16.47 3.04
C SER A 217 -0.66 16.78 2.49
N HIS A 218 0.36 15.99 2.84
CA HIS A 218 1.76 16.27 2.51
C HIS A 218 2.43 15.09 1.85
N ASN A 219 2.04 14.52 0.75
CA ASN A 219 2.69 13.31 0.20
C ASN A 219 3.21 12.36 1.30
N GLY A 220 2.44 12.21 2.35
CA GLY A 220 2.77 11.93 3.70
C GLY A 220 3.53 10.65 3.92
N LEU A 221 4.20 10.66 5.00
CA LEU A 221 4.80 9.51 5.63
C LEU A 221 3.84 9.03 6.70
N THR A 222 3.61 7.73 6.76
CA THR A 222 2.95 7.11 7.91
C THR A 222 4.00 6.51 8.82
N MET A 223 3.98 6.88 10.08
CA MET A 223 4.77 6.19 11.10
C MET A 223 3.88 5.14 11.76
N ALA A 224 4.39 3.92 11.88
CA ALA A 224 3.64 2.82 12.43
C ALA A 224 4.55 1.87 13.22
N MET A 225 3.98 1.18 14.21
CA MET A 225 4.74 0.21 14.98
C MET A 225 5.04 -1.03 14.17
N THR A 226 4.07 -1.50 13.37
CA THR A 226 4.21 -2.68 12.53
C THR A 226 3.66 -2.42 11.13
N THR A 227 3.95 -3.32 10.18
CA THR A 227 3.38 -3.25 8.84
C THR A 227 1.87 -3.38 8.82
N ASP A 228 1.29 -4.15 9.74
CA ASP A 228 -0.17 -4.27 9.89
C ASP A 228 -0.77 -2.98 10.42
N HIS A 229 -0.14 -2.34 11.40
CA HIS A 229 -0.57 -1.03 11.89
C HIS A 229 -0.52 0.04 10.77
N ALA A 230 0.55 0.06 9.96
CA ALA A 230 0.63 0.94 8.80
C ALA A 230 -0.54 0.71 7.81
N ARG A 231 -0.86 -0.56 7.55
CA ARG A 231 -2.01 -0.93 6.71
C ARG A 231 -3.32 -0.40 7.28
N ASP A 232 -3.54 -0.59 8.58
CA ASP A 232 -4.79 -0.22 9.23
C ASP A 232 -5.01 1.29 9.26
N ILE A 233 -3.96 2.09 9.53
CA ILE A 233 -4.02 3.56 9.42
C ILE A 233 -4.50 3.98 8.03
N ILE A 234 -3.96 3.38 6.98
CA ILE A 234 -4.33 3.71 5.61
C ILE A 234 -5.75 3.23 5.30
N GLN A 235 -6.14 2.03 5.76
CA GLN A 235 -7.50 1.51 5.56
C GLN A 235 -8.56 2.34 6.27
N ASP A 236 -8.29 2.85 7.46
CA ASP A 236 -9.22 3.73 8.17
C ASP A 236 -9.42 5.06 7.43
N LYS A 237 -8.36 5.63 6.85
CA LYS A 237 -8.48 6.80 5.98
C LYS A 237 -9.31 6.51 4.73
N LEU A 238 -9.09 5.36 4.09
CA LEU A 238 -9.87 4.93 2.92
C LEU A 238 -11.34 4.72 3.27
N LYS A 239 -11.65 4.07 4.39
CA LYS A 239 -13.02 3.90 4.88
C LYS A 239 -13.71 5.24 5.15
N PHE A 240 -13.00 6.20 5.78
CA PHE A 240 -13.52 7.54 6.04
C PHE A 240 -13.86 8.27 4.74
N ILE A 241 -12.97 8.23 3.75
CA ILE A 241 -13.21 8.82 2.41
C ILE A 241 -14.36 8.08 1.72
N GLY A 242 -14.38 6.75 1.80
CA GLY A 242 -15.42 5.90 1.23
C GLY A 242 -16.82 6.25 1.73
N LYS A 243 -16.99 6.54 3.03
CA LYS A 243 -18.27 7.02 3.58
C LYS A 243 -18.73 8.33 2.92
N LYS A 244 -17.81 9.26 2.62
CA LYS A 244 -18.14 10.49 1.90
C LYS A 244 -18.54 10.24 0.46
N VAL A 245 -17.87 9.30 -0.23
CA VAL A 245 -18.20 8.91 -1.62
C VAL A 245 -19.55 8.23 -1.70
N LEU A 246 -19.92 7.37 -0.75
CA LEU A 246 -21.23 6.73 -0.68
C LEU A 246 -22.39 7.72 -0.55
N ALA A 247 -22.18 8.88 0.03
CA ALA A 247 -23.16 9.96 0.11
C ALA A 247 -23.35 10.71 -1.23
N LEU A 248 -22.49 10.45 -2.23
CA LEU A 248 -22.58 11.08 -3.54
C LEU A 248 -23.37 10.19 -4.53
N PRO A 249 -24.04 10.77 -5.54
CA PRO A 249 -24.82 10.02 -6.51
C PRO A 249 -23.96 9.37 -7.62
N VAL A 250 -22.82 8.78 -7.24
CA VAL A 250 -21.84 8.19 -8.19
C VAL A 250 -22.49 7.09 -9.04
N PHE A 251 -23.28 6.22 -8.42
CA PHE A 251 -23.95 5.10 -9.10
C PHE A 251 -25.37 5.41 -9.56
N SER A 252 -25.91 6.59 -9.21
CA SER A 252 -27.31 6.94 -9.49
C SER A 252 -27.60 6.94 -11.00
N GLY A 253 -28.66 6.23 -11.42
CA GLY A 253 -29.08 6.14 -12.82
C GLY A 253 -28.14 5.32 -13.73
N ARG A 254 -27.08 4.70 -13.20
CA ARG A 254 -26.08 3.94 -13.98
C ARG A 254 -25.75 2.61 -13.29
N PRO A 255 -26.63 1.58 -13.48
CA PRO A 255 -26.38 0.25 -12.93
C PRO A 255 -25.20 -0.48 -13.59
N ASP A 256 -24.73 0.00 -14.73
CA ASP A 256 -23.58 -0.46 -15.48
C ASP A 256 -22.23 0.11 -14.97
N ILE A 257 -22.23 1.17 -14.15
CA ILE A 257 -21.07 1.56 -13.36
C ILE A 257 -21.06 0.71 -12.09
N ILE A 258 -20.16 -0.26 -12.04
CA ILE A 258 -20.21 -1.33 -11.03
C ILE A 258 -19.37 -1.03 -9.79
N GLU A 259 -18.35 -0.22 -9.93
CA GLU A 259 -17.40 0.02 -8.83
C GLU A 259 -16.76 1.41 -8.88
N CYS A 260 -16.50 1.96 -7.68
CA CYS A 260 -15.60 3.07 -7.48
C CYS A 260 -14.44 2.59 -6.58
N LEU A 261 -13.25 2.44 -7.16
CA LEU A 261 -12.04 1.97 -6.50
C LEU A 261 -11.24 3.17 -5.97
N LEU A 262 -11.20 3.33 -4.66
CA LEU A 262 -10.35 4.32 -4.00
C LEU A 262 -8.99 3.72 -3.72
N GLN A 263 -7.90 4.44 -4.01
CA GLN A 263 -6.54 4.00 -3.74
C GLN A 263 -5.74 5.06 -2.98
N ILE A 264 -4.91 4.60 -2.06
CA ILE A 264 -3.84 5.36 -1.41
C ILE A 264 -2.52 4.64 -1.67
N HIS A 265 -1.53 5.38 -2.14
CA HIS A 265 -0.16 4.93 -2.31
C HIS A 265 0.76 5.70 -1.39
N MET A 266 1.34 5.03 -0.39
CA MET A 266 2.05 5.69 0.68
C MET A 266 3.24 4.89 1.21
N PRO A 267 4.38 5.56 1.45
CA PRO A 267 5.46 5.01 2.24
C PRO A 267 5.12 5.06 3.73
N SER A 268 5.64 4.09 4.45
CA SER A 268 5.51 3.97 5.90
C SER A 268 6.86 3.67 6.52
N VAL A 269 7.18 4.32 7.62
CA VAL A 269 8.26 3.92 8.52
C VAL A 269 7.66 3.00 9.57
N VAL A 270 8.22 1.81 9.67
CA VAL A 270 7.79 0.78 10.62
C VAL A 270 8.88 0.63 11.67
N MET A 271 8.47 0.59 12.92
CA MET A 271 9.41 0.51 14.06
C MET A 271 9.79 -0.92 14.40
N HIS A 272 8.89 -1.88 14.18
CA HIS A 272 9.07 -3.28 14.55
C HIS A 272 8.57 -4.24 13.46
N PRO A 273 9.49 -4.93 12.76
CA PRO A 273 10.92 -4.67 12.69
C PRO A 273 11.19 -3.33 12.01
N PRO A 274 12.28 -2.63 12.34
CA PRO A 274 12.62 -1.36 11.72
C PRO A 274 12.75 -1.51 10.21
N ALA A 275 11.89 -0.82 9.48
CA ALA A 275 11.86 -0.91 8.02
C ALA A 275 11.13 0.29 7.41
N THR A 276 11.38 0.54 6.14
CA THR A 276 10.50 1.34 5.30
C THR A 276 9.69 0.42 4.41
N SER A 277 8.40 0.66 4.30
CA SER A 277 7.53 -0.10 3.42
C SER A 277 6.69 0.84 2.57
N THR A 278 6.45 0.45 1.32
CA THR A 278 5.57 1.20 0.42
C THR A 278 4.49 0.26 -0.08
N ARG A 279 3.24 0.71 -0.08
CA ARG A 279 2.12 -0.12 -0.50
C ARG A 279 1.05 0.66 -1.25
N PHE A 280 0.33 -0.06 -2.09
CA PHE A 280 -0.98 0.34 -2.57
C PHE A 280 -2.05 -0.24 -1.65
N SER A 281 -2.88 0.63 -1.11
CA SER A 281 -4.06 0.21 -0.37
C SER A 281 -5.30 0.63 -1.14
N SER A 282 -6.27 -0.26 -1.25
CA SER A 282 -7.49 -0.03 -2.02
C SER A 282 -8.72 -0.23 -1.15
N TYR A 283 -9.78 0.50 -1.48
CA TYR A 283 -11.10 0.34 -0.90
C TYR A 283 -12.14 0.39 -2.01
N SER A 284 -12.86 -0.69 -2.17
CA SER A 284 -13.86 -0.87 -3.21
C SER A 284 -15.25 -0.45 -2.74
N LEU A 285 -15.84 0.50 -3.43
CA LEU A 285 -17.23 0.89 -3.26
C LEU A 285 -18.05 0.30 -4.41
N ARG A 286 -18.85 -0.70 -4.10
CA ARG A 286 -19.64 -1.44 -5.09
C ARG A 286 -21.02 -0.83 -5.28
N ASN A 287 -21.51 -0.86 -6.50
CA ASN A 287 -22.90 -0.51 -6.77
C ASN A 287 -23.81 -1.65 -6.33
N TYR A 288 -24.64 -1.43 -5.32
CA TYR A 288 -25.57 -2.44 -4.79
C TYR A 288 -26.85 -2.58 -5.63
N LYS A 289 -27.11 -1.64 -6.55
CA LYS A 289 -28.28 -1.68 -7.45
C LYS A 289 -27.93 -2.33 -8.79
N ILE A 290 -27.46 -3.58 -8.73
CA ILE A 290 -26.99 -4.34 -9.88
C ILE A 290 -27.85 -5.58 -10.15
N ASP A 291 -27.85 -6.03 -11.42
CA ASP A 291 -28.44 -7.30 -11.81
C ASP A 291 -27.45 -8.47 -11.57
N LYS A 292 -27.92 -9.72 -11.70
CA LYS A 292 -27.10 -10.91 -11.56
C LYS A 292 -25.90 -10.95 -12.52
N LYS A 293 -26.02 -10.33 -13.71
CA LYS A 293 -24.95 -10.29 -14.72
C LYS A 293 -23.84 -9.34 -14.30
N SER A 294 -24.20 -8.21 -13.69
CA SER A 294 -23.22 -7.26 -13.12
C SER A 294 -22.47 -7.84 -11.94
N ALA A 295 -23.08 -8.75 -11.17
CA ALA A 295 -22.38 -9.45 -10.08
C ALA A 295 -21.19 -10.29 -10.59
N SER A 296 -21.33 -10.92 -11.76
CA SER A 296 -20.21 -11.64 -12.41
C SER A 296 -19.07 -10.69 -12.75
N ALA A 297 -19.36 -9.50 -13.29
CA ALA A 297 -18.35 -8.51 -13.64
C ALA A 297 -17.64 -7.94 -12.40
N ILE A 298 -18.37 -7.72 -11.30
CA ILE A 298 -17.77 -7.30 -10.02
C ILE A 298 -16.78 -8.35 -9.50
N ASN A 299 -17.17 -9.63 -9.52
CA ASN A 299 -16.30 -10.70 -9.07
C ASN A 299 -15.05 -10.84 -9.97
N GLU A 300 -15.22 -10.69 -11.27
CA GLU A 300 -14.09 -10.70 -12.21
C GLU A 300 -13.14 -9.52 -11.94
N PHE A 301 -13.65 -8.31 -11.79
CA PHE A 301 -12.82 -7.15 -11.46
C PHE A 301 -12.15 -7.30 -10.08
N TYR A 302 -12.86 -7.86 -9.10
CA TYR A 302 -12.25 -8.17 -7.81
C TYR A 302 -11.04 -9.08 -7.98
N ASN A 303 -11.14 -10.17 -8.73
CA ASN A 303 -10.02 -11.07 -8.98
C ASN A 303 -8.86 -10.35 -9.71
N ILE A 304 -9.17 -9.53 -10.72
CA ILE A 304 -8.19 -8.70 -11.42
C ILE A 304 -7.46 -7.77 -10.43
N SER A 305 -8.18 -7.11 -9.55
CA SER A 305 -7.60 -6.19 -8.57
C SER A 305 -6.73 -6.87 -7.51
N GLN A 306 -6.88 -8.19 -7.32
CA GLN A 306 -6.06 -8.99 -6.38
C GLN A 306 -4.78 -9.54 -7.00
N VAL A 307 -4.68 -9.65 -8.32
CA VAL A 307 -3.53 -10.28 -9.02
C VAL A 307 -2.29 -9.49 -8.70
N GLY A 308 -1.94 -8.68 -8.28
CA GLY A 308 -0.66 -8.07 -7.98
C GLY A 308 -0.42 -7.83 -6.50
N GLN A 309 -1.36 -8.23 -5.67
CA GLN A 309 -1.16 -8.19 -4.22
C GLN A 309 -0.26 -9.32 -3.72
N ILE A 310 0.10 -10.24 -4.61
CA ILE A 310 1.10 -11.26 -4.35
C ILE A 310 2.44 -10.56 -4.16
N ALA A 311 3.10 -10.86 -3.05
CA ALA A 311 4.41 -10.33 -2.70
C ALA A 311 5.41 -10.45 -3.86
N ASP A 312 6.32 -9.50 -3.93
CA ASP A 312 7.42 -9.55 -4.89
C ASP A 312 8.09 -10.93 -4.81
N LYS A 313 8.14 -11.63 -5.96
CA LYS A 313 8.74 -12.96 -6.04
C LYS A 313 10.26 -12.92 -6.22
N ARG A 314 10.88 -11.78 -6.10
CA ARG A 314 12.35 -11.70 -6.13
C ARG A 314 12.92 -12.55 -5.01
N GLU A 315 14.10 -13.06 -5.26
CA GLU A 315 14.82 -13.81 -4.24
C GLU A 315 14.85 -13.03 -2.93
N ILE A 316 14.45 -13.69 -1.88
CA ILE A 316 14.49 -13.11 -0.54
C ILE A 316 15.97 -12.80 -0.25
N PRO A 317 16.32 -11.57 0.14
CA PRO A 317 17.69 -11.23 0.49
C PRO A 317 18.25 -12.21 1.52
N SER A 318 19.56 -12.42 1.51
CA SER A 318 20.24 -13.31 2.45
C SER A 318 19.96 -13.01 3.93
N GLU A 319 19.52 -11.78 4.21
CA GLU A 319 19.04 -11.39 5.54
C GLU A 319 17.62 -10.88 5.47
N THR A 320 16.71 -11.50 6.21
CA THR A 320 15.34 -11.01 6.42
C THR A 320 15.08 -10.83 7.90
N LEU A 321 14.26 -9.82 8.23
CA LEU A 321 13.74 -9.70 9.58
C LEU A 321 12.54 -10.64 9.70
N LYS A 322 12.65 -11.64 10.57
CA LYS A 322 11.56 -12.54 10.92
C LYS A 322 11.00 -12.16 12.28
N PHE A 323 9.69 -12.21 12.41
CA PHE A 323 9.09 -12.26 13.73
C PHE A 323 9.44 -13.61 14.38
N ARG A 324 9.62 -13.57 15.69
CA ARG A 324 9.87 -14.79 16.44
C ARG A 324 8.71 -15.77 16.26
N GLU A 325 9.00 -17.01 15.90
CA GLU A 325 8.02 -18.09 15.94
C GLU A 325 7.79 -18.57 17.37
N TYR A 326 8.82 -18.43 18.19
CA TYR A 326 8.86 -18.86 19.58
C TYR A 326 9.41 -17.75 20.45
N VAL A 327 8.94 -17.67 21.67
CA VAL A 327 9.55 -16.88 22.73
C VAL A 327 10.00 -17.87 23.80
N ASP A 328 11.32 -17.98 23.98
CA ASP A 328 11.91 -18.77 25.05
C ASP A 328 11.78 -17.96 26.34
N VAL A 329 11.11 -18.54 27.33
CA VAL A 329 10.87 -17.93 28.63
C VAL A 329 11.85 -18.59 29.62
N PRO A 330 12.91 -17.88 30.02
CA PRO A 330 13.90 -18.46 30.95
C PRO A 330 13.26 -18.72 32.33
N GLU A 331 13.86 -19.65 33.06
CA GLU A 331 13.51 -19.88 34.46
C GLU A 331 13.69 -18.58 35.26
N GLY A 332 12.73 -18.29 36.13
CA GLY A 332 12.73 -17.05 36.91
C GLY A 332 12.21 -15.81 36.19
N ALA A 333 11.63 -15.96 35.00
CA ALA A 333 10.93 -14.85 34.37
C ALA A 333 9.71 -14.41 35.19
N GLU A 334 9.56 -13.11 35.39
CA GLU A 334 8.46 -12.51 36.15
C GLU A 334 7.53 -11.79 35.19
N PHE A 335 6.21 -12.03 35.31
CA PHE A 335 5.16 -11.39 34.50
C PHE A 335 4.27 -10.54 35.40
N SER A 336 4.00 -9.32 34.98
CA SER A 336 3.06 -8.42 35.64
C SER A 336 2.11 -7.84 34.63
N MET A 337 0.80 -7.73 34.98
CA MET A 337 -0.21 -7.12 34.12
C MET A 337 -1.28 -6.43 34.94
N GLU A 338 -1.62 -5.21 34.55
CA GLU A 338 -2.78 -4.47 35.06
C GLU A 338 -4.05 -5.03 34.41
N TRP A 339 -4.63 -6.08 35.04
CA TRP A 339 -5.68 -6.88 34.42
C TRP A 339 -6.97 -6.10 34.14
N GLU A 340 -7.43 -5.27 35.05
CA GLU A 340 -8.69 -4.53 34.87
C GLU A 340 -8.66 -3.56 33.69
N PRO A 341 -7.62 -2.75 33.50
CA PRO A 341 -7.47 -1.96 32.28
C PRO A 341 -7.43 -2.82 31.01
N VAL A 342 -6.66 -3.91 31.02
CA VAL A 342 -6.55 -4.83 29.88
C VAL A 342 -7.89 -5.45 29.54
N LYS A 343 -8.61 -5.97 30.54
CA LYS A 343 -9.95 -6.54 30.40
C LYS A 343 -10.95 -5.53 29.82
N SER A 344 -10.90 -4.30 30.26
CA SER A 344 -11.75 -3.22 29.74
C SER A 344 -11.50 -2.99 28.25
N ILE A 345 -10.23 -3.01 27.82
CA ILE A 345 -9.84 -2.90 26.40
C ILE A 345 -10.35 -4.11 25.60
N LEU A 346 -10.19 -5.33 26.13
CA LEU A 346 -10.69 -6.55 25.52
C LEU A 346 -12.22 -6.53 25.33
N LEU A 347 -12.94 -5.91 26.26
CA LEU A 347 -14.40 -5.77 26.23
C LEU A 347 -14.88 -4.59 25.38
N GLY A 348 -13.97 -3.85 24.75
CA GLY A 348 -14.30 -2.83 23.75
C GLY A 348 -14.46 -1.41 24.29
N VAL A 349 -13.88 -1.08 25.44
CA VAL A 349 -13.77 0.32 25.89
C VAL A 349 -13.06 1.14 24.81
N LYS A 350 -13.62 2.30 24.47
CA LYS A 350 -13.06 3.17 23.44
C LYS A 350 -11.70 3.70 23.87
N VAL A 351 -10.76 3.64 22.96
CA VAL A 351 -9.35 4.03 23.14
C VAL A 351 -9.19 5.52 23.38
N ASP A 352 -10.11 6.33 22.85
CA ASP A 352 -10.08 7.78 22.99
C ASP A 352 -10.14 8.23 24.46
N ASP A 353 -10.62 7.35 25.34
CA ASP A 353 -10.71 7.58 26.78
C ASP A 353 -9.47 7.05 27.54
N LEU A 354 -8.49 6.43 26.84
CA LEU A 354 -7.32 5.81 27.44
C LEU A 354 -6.03 6.53 27.01
N ASN A 355 -5.13 6.72 27.98
CA ASN A 355 -3.78 7.15 27.65
C ASN A 355 -3.02 6.00 26.98
N LEU A 356 -2.71 6.16 25.69
CA LEU A 356 -2.02 5.16 24.87
C LEU A 356 -0.63 4.78 25.37
N GLU A 357 0.00 5.67 26.13
CA GLU A 357 1.33 5.48 26.71
C GLU A 357 1.29 4.82 28.09
N SER A 358 0.12 4.61 28.68
CA SER A 358 -0.01 3.94 29.96
C SER A 358 0.50 2.49 29.87
N ILE A 359 1.28 2.07 30.86
CA ILE A 359 1.81 0.73 30.97
C ILE A 359 0.66 -0.21 31.36
N VAL A 360 0.50 -1.31 30.62
CA VAL A 360 -0.50 -2.37 30.87
C VAL A 360 0.11 -3.63 31.43
N GLY A 361 1.41 -3.79 31.34
CA GLY A 361 2.10 -4.93 31.88
C GLY A 361 3.60 -4.92 31.58
N SER A 362 4.30 -5.88 32.15
CA SER A 362 5.73 -6.04 31.95
C SER A 362 6.17 -7.50 32.01
N ILE A 363 7.29 -7.79 31.37
CA ILE A 363 8.02 -9.05 31.48
C ILE A 363 9.43 -8.72 31.97
N LYS A 364 9.85 -9.37 33.02
CA LYS A 364 11.24 -9.33 33.47
C LYS A 364 11.94 -10.63 33.10
N MET A 365 12.89 -10.57 32.19
CA MET A 365 13.68 -11.71 31.73
C MET A 365 15.16 -11.38 31.74
N SER A 366 16.00 -12.27 32.23
CA SER A 366 17.46 -12.11 32.27
C SER A 366 17.90 -10.79 32.91
N GLY A 367 17.18 -10.31 33.93
CA GLY A 367 17.47 -9.06 34.65
C GLY A 367 17.00 -7.77 33.94
N VAL A 368 16.38 -7.88 32.78
CA VAL A 368 15.83 -6.74 32.02
C VAL A 368 14.31 -6.70 32.16
N VAL A 369 13.76 -5.53 32.48
CA VAL A 369 12.31 -5.29 32.53
C VAL A 369 11.84 -4.71 31.20
N HIS A 370 10.87 -5.34 30.58
CA HIS A 370 10.23 -4.92 29.34
C HIS A 370 8.79 -4.48 29.64
N GLU A 371 8.55 -3.20 29.70
CA GLU A 371 7.23 -2.62 29.93
C GLU A 371 6.46 -2.46 28.63
N PHE A 372 5.16 -2.75 28.63
CA PHE A 372 4.29 -2.69 27.46
C PHE A 372 3.13 -1.73 27.69
N THR A 373 2.77 -1.01 26.62
CA THR A 373 1.78 0.06 26.69
C THR A 373 0.40 -0.36 26.15
N VAL A 374 -0.61 0.46 26.43
CA VAL A 374 -1.96 0.32 25.86
C VAL A 374 -1.90 0.27 24.33
N MET A 375 -1.07 1.10 23.71
CA MET A 375 -0.91 1.13 22.26
C MET A 375 -0.42 -0.22 21.71
N GLU A 376 0.58 -0.83 22.34
CA GLU A 376 1.12 -2.13 21.91
C GLU A 376 0.10 -3.24 22.10
N LEU A 377 -0.63 -3.24 23.21
CA LEU A 377 -1.73 -4.18 23.45
C LEU A 377 -2.76 -4.10 22.32
N GLN A 378 -3.19 -2.91 21.95
CA GLN A 378 -4.17 -2.74 20.87
C GLN A 378 -3.66 -3.25 19.52
N MET A 379 -2.38 -3.05 19.22
CA MET A 379 -1.77 -3.56 17.99
C MET A 379 -1.76 -5.08 17.96
N VAL A 380 -1.48 -5.71 19.08
CA VAL A 380 -1.54 -7.17 19.22
C VAL A 380 -2.98 -7.67 19.05
N LEU A 381 -3.95 -7.03 19.71
CA LEU A 381 -5.37 -7.43 19.65
C LEU A 381 -5.97 -7.37 18.24
N ARG A 382 -5.47 -6.50 17.36
CA ARG A 382 -5.90 -6.46 15.95
C ARG A 382 -5.65 -7.76 15.19
N LYS A 383 -4.75 -8.61 15.66
CA LYS A 383 -4.44 -9.92 15.07
C LYS A 383 -5.39 -11.02 15.53
N PHE A 384 -6.16 -10.80 16.58
CA PHE A 384 -7.06 -11.78 17.16
C PHE A 384 -8.46 -11.68 16.56
N LYS A 385 -9.08 -12.82 16.37
CA LYS A 385 -10.51 -12.90 15.99
C LYS A 385 -11.39 -12.53 17.21
N PRO A 386 -12.62 -12.03 16.99
CA PRO A 386 -13.51 -11.65 18.08
C PRO A 386 -13.74 -12.75 19.13
N ASP A 387 -13.78 -14.00 18.72
CA ASP A 387 -13.96 -15.14 19.65
C ASP A 387 -12.72 -15.37 20.51
N GLN A 388 -11.53 -15.17 19.96
CA GLN A 388 -10.27 -15.25 20.72
C GLN A 388 -10.19 -14.11 21.75
N ILE A 389 -10.59 -12.90 21.38
CA ILE A 389 -10.65 -11.76 22.29
C ILE A 389 -11.61 -12.04 23.45
N ARG A 390 -12.81 -12.59 23.16
CA ARG A 390 -13.76 -12.98 24.22
C ARG A 390 -13.20 -14.05 25.16
N ARG A 391 -12.50 -15.04 24.62
CA ARG A 391 -11.83 -16.08 25.42
C ARG A 391 -10.78 -15.44 26.32
N LEU A 392 -9.92 -14.59 25.81
CA LEU A 392 -8.91 -13.88 26.59
C LEU A 392 -9.54 -13.01 27.68
N ALA A 393 -10.64 -12.31 27.40
CA ALA A 393 -11.34 -11.50 28.39
C ALA A 393 -11.97 -12.32 29.53
N SER A 394 -12.33 -13.57 29.26
CA SER A 394 -12.95 -14.47 30.24
C SER A 394 -11.95 -15.35 31.01
N ASN A 395 -10.70 -15.44 30.53
CA ASN A 395 -9.69 -16.32 31.12
C ASN A 395 -8.42 -15.55 31.49
N GLU A 396 -8.35 -15.11 32.74
CA GLU A 396 -7.20 -14.37 33.26
C GLU A 396 -5.88 -15.15 33.17
N SER A 397 -5.93 -16.49 33.22
CA SER A 397 -4.72 -17.31 33.12
C SER A 397 -4.03 -17.24 31.76
N GLU A 398 -4.74 -16.85 30.71
CA GLU A 398 -4.18 -16.68 29.36
C GLU A 398 -3.57 -15.28 29.11
N ARG A 399 -3.62 -14.38 30.10
CA ARG A 399 -3.10 -12.99 29.97
C ARG A 399 -1.62 -12.91 29.57
N TRP A 400 -0.84 -13.91 29.97
CA TRP A 400 0.57 -13.97 29.62
C TRP A 400 0.84 -14.11 28.11
N GLU A 401 -0.08 -14.73 27.38
CA GLU A 401 0.00 -14.80 25.92
C GLU A 401 0.03 -13.42 25.29
N LEU A 402 -0.70 -12.46 25.83
CA LEU A 402 -0.71 -11.07 25.34
C LEU A 402 0.66 -10.41 25.54
N LEU A 403 1.28 -10.59 26.71
CA LEU A 403 2.61 -10.04 26.99
C LEU A 403 3.66 -10.65 26.08
N LEU A 404 3.64 -11.98 25.88
CA LEU A 404 4.55 -12.66 24.99
C LEU A 404 4.38 -12.24 23.52
N GLN A 405 3.14 -12.00 23.08
CA GLN A 405 2.85 -11.47 21.75
C GLN A 405 3.39 -10.03 21.59
N MET A 406 3.22 -9.18 22.61
CA MET A 406 3.78 -7.83 22.61
C MET A 406 5.31 -7.86 22.58
N PHE A 407 5.94 -8.74 23.36
CA PHE A 407 7.39 -8.94 23.38
C PHE A 407 7.92 -9.38 22.01
N ALA A 408 7.31 -10.40 21.42
CA ALA A 408 7.70 -10.90 20.11
C ALA A 408 7.55 -9.86 19.01
N GLN A 409 6.53 -9.03 19.10
CA GLN A 409 6.30 -7.94 18.14
C GLN A 409 7.33 -6.83 18.27
N ARG A 410 7.79 -6.52 19.49
CA ARG A 410 8.80 -5.50 19.76
C ARG A 410 10.22 -5.96 19.40
N TYR A 411 10.51 -7.27 19.58
CA TYR A 411 11.85 -7.83 19.43
C TYR A 411 11.93 -8.92 18.36
N PRO A 412 11.83 -8.55 17.07
CA PRO A 412 12.09 -9.47 15.99
C PRO A 412 13.59 -9.85 15.99
N TYR A 413 13.93 -10.92 15.30
CA TYR A 413 15.33 -11.32 15.12
C TYR A 413 15.70 -11.34 13.64
N LYS A 414 16.99 -11.14 13.37
CA LYS A 414 17.54 -11.37 12.05
C LYS A 414 17.85 -12.85 11.90
N GLU A 415 17.46 -13.43 10.80
CA GLU A 415 17.82 -14.77 10.43
C GLU A 415 18.45 -14.75 9.04
N SER A 416 19.61 -15.44 8.90
CA SER A 416 20.23 -15.65 7.60
C SER A 416 19.37 -16.64 6.82
N CYS A 417 18.96 -16.25 5.61
CA CYS A 417 18.32 -17.18 4.67
C CYS A 417 19.42 -17.90 3.90
N TYR A 418 19.62 -19.18 4.18
CA TYR A 418 20.50 -20.06 3.43
C TYR A 418 19.74 -20.77 2.31
#